data_0a5a7cb5bbd0ad363a31414bc90b480e
#
_entry.id   0a5a7cb5bbd0ad363a31414bc90b480e
#
_cell.length_a   1.000
_cell.length_b   1.000
_cell.length_c   1.000
_cell.angle_alpha   90.00
_cell.angle_beta   90.00
_cell.angle_gamma   90.00
#
_symmetry.space_group_name_H-M   'P 1'
#
loop_
_entity.id
_entity.type
_entity.pdbx_description
1 polymer ?
#
loop_
_entity_poly.entity_id
_entity_poly.type
_entity_poly.pdbx_seq_one_letter_code
_entity_poly.pdbx_strand_id
1 'polypeptide(L)'
;MKMHLSLIAAGALSLTLVSCFKGKKNKGLPDDGQLHGVAPAARQSMNAPRNMVYIQPGTFHMGPSDEDVTYNYTSRNRQVSIPGFWMDATEITNNDYRQFVTWVRDSLAFKILYGQGINNPDDTMAVDWKKVAAIKWDKSTVEKLNELNLAPDNRLYGRPDLDPEKLVYHIEYPDLKEAAKRENAGLPLKNFIVKRDQKIYPDTLVWMRDFSYSYNEPMTKRYFSHPAFGNYPVVGVNWKQAMAFCHWRSHIQNSYLERKKMAVEGDYRLPSEAEWEYAARGGRTNSMFPWGSYYTRNKKG
;
A
#
# COMPACT_ATOMS: atom_id res chain seq x y z
N MET A 1 -12.40 -74.54 26.49
CA MET A 1 -13.39 -73.96 25.57
C MET A 1 -13.50 -72.46 25.71
N LYS A 2 -12.39 -71.76 25.56
CA LYS A 2 -12.32 -70.25 25.67
C LYS A 2 -11.31 -69.55 24.69
N MET A 3 -10.99 -70.21 23.57
CA MET A 3 -9.98 -69.71 22.64
C MET A 3 -10.47 -69.44 21.22
N HIS A 4 -11.75 -69.56 20.92
CA HIS A 4 -12.27 -69.32 19.57
C HIS A 4 -13.12 -68.08 19.38
N LEU A 5 -13.32 -67.27 20.46
CA LEU A 5 -14.16 -66.08 20.35
C LEU A 5 -13.34 -64.76 20.06
N SER A 6 -12.04 -64.81 20.22
CA SER A 6 -11.19 -63.61 20.02
C SER A 6 -10.68 -63.38 18.58
N LEU A 7 -10.78 -64.36 17.71
CA LEU A 7 -10.35 -64.30 16.33
C LEU A 7 -11.38 -63.70 15.35
N ILE A 8 -12.67 -63.81 15.73
CA ILE A 8 -13.78 -63.29 14.89
C ILE A 8 -13.95 -61.74 15.07
N ALA A 9 -13.60 -61.21 16.23
CA ALA A 9 -13.68 -59.78 16.50
C ALA A 9 -12.57 -58.96 15.81
N ALA A 10 -11.40 -59.57 15.57
CA ALA A 10 -10.28 -58.90 14.87
C ALA A 10 -10.47 -58.83 13.35
N GLY A 11 -11.24 -59.76 12.77
CA GLY A 11 -11.53 -59.80 11.33
C GLY A 11 -12.60 -58.76 10.89
N ALA A 12 -13.50 -58.39 11.79
CA ALA A 12 -14.57 -57.43 11.49
C ALA A 12 -14.13 -55.97 11.58
N LEU A 13 -13.03 -55.68 12.32
CA LEU A 13 -12.52 -54.32 12.50
C LEU A 13 -11.60 -53.87 11.37
N SER A 14 -11.04 -54.81 10.60
CA SER A 14 -10.16 -54.48 9.46
C SER A 14 -10.91 -54.18 8.16
N LEU A 15 -12.19 -54.50 8.07
CA LEU A 15 -13.03 -54.27 6.88
C LEU A 15 -13.69 -52.86 6.86
N THR A 16 -13.71 -52.15 7.99
CA THR A 16 -14.34 -50.82 8.06
C THR A 16 -13.37 -49.66 7.76
N LEU A 17 -12.05 -49.88 7.65
CA LEU A 17 -11.06 -48.86 7.39
C LEU A 17 -10.74 -48.62 5.92
N VAL A 18 -11.26 -49.42 4.99
CA VAL A 18 -11.01 -49.30 3.56
C VAL A 18 -12.05 -48.41 2.84
N SER A 19 -13.10 -47.99 3.55
CA SER A 19 -14.23 -47.24 2.93
C SER A 19 -14.11 -45.71 2.90
N CYS A 20 -13.05 -45.11 3.45
CA CYS A 20 -12.97 -43.65 3.55
C CYS A 20 -12.03 -42.97 2.57
N PHE A 21 -11.43 -43.66 1.61
CA PHE A 21 -10.71 -43.05 0.52
C PHE A 21 -11.48 -43.16 -0.81
N LYS A 22 -12.71 -42.69 -0.84
CA LYS A 22 -13.26 -42.21 -2.11
C LYS A 22 -12.57 -40.92 -2.46
N GLY A 23 -11.43 -40.99 -3.13
CA GLY A 23 -10.88 -39.86 -3.83
C GLY A 23 -12.01 -39.23 -4.64
N LYS A 24 -12.28 -37.92 -4.46
CA LYS A 24 -13.10 -37.17 -5.38
C LYS A 24 -12.51 -37.40 -6.76
N LYS A 25 -13.12 -38.27 -7.55
CA LYS A 25 -12.84 -38.28 -9.00
C LYS A 25 -13.18 -36.89 -9.45
N ASN A 26 -12.18 -36.11 -9.86
CA ASN A 26 -12.39 -34.94 -10.67
C ASN A 26 -13.25 -35.45 -11.83
N LYS A 27 -14.54 -35.12 -11.81
CA LYS A 27 -15.37 -35.28 -12.99
C LYS A 27 -14.79 -34.37 -14.02
N GLY A 28 -13.96 -34.89 -14.91
CA GLY A 28 -13.57 -34.18 -16.11
C GLY A 28 -14.82 -33.65 -16.80
N LEU A 29 -14.68 -32.59 -17.56
CA LEU A 29 -15.74 -32.11 -18.42
C LEU A 29 -16.27 -33.33 -19.24
N PRO A 30 -17.60 -33.46 -19.38
CA PRO A 30 -18.16 -34.56 -20.17
C PRO A 30 -17.61 -34.48 -21.60
N ASP A 31 -17.10 -35.61 -22.08
CA ASP A 31 -16.62 -35.73 -23.47
C ASP A 31 -17.82 -36.08 -24.34
N ASP A 32 -18.67 -35.12 -24.58
CA ASP A 32 -19.88 -35.21 -25.41
C ASP A 32 -19.78 -34.45 -26.72
N GLY A 33 -18.57 -33.98 -27.07
CA GLY A 33 -18.29 -33.22 -28.29
C GLY A 33 -18.86 -31.80 -28.28
N GLN A 34 -19.36 -31.31 -27.13
CA GLN A 34 -19.86 -29.95 -27.00
C GLN A 34 -18.88 -29.03 -26.27
N LEU A 35 -18.93 -27.73 -26.56
CA LEU A 35 -18.16 -26.74 -25.85
C LEU A 35 -18.80 -26.49 -24.48
N HIS A 36 -18.22 -27.06 -23.45
CA HIS A 36 -18.58 -26.78 -22.07
C HIS A 36 -17.78 -25.57 -21.55
N GLY A 37 -18.47 -24.58 -21.03
CA GLY A 37 -17.82 -23.46 -20.34
C GLY A 37 -17.06 -23.96 -19.10
N VAL A 38 -15.97 -23.30 -18.76
CA VAL A 38 -15.25 -23.54 -17.50
C VAL A 38 -16.23 -23.32 -16.35
N ALA A 39 -16.31 -24.30 -15.42
CA ALA A 39 -17.11 -24.13 -14.23
C ALA A 39 -16.71 -22.81 -13.55
N PRO A 40 -17.68 -21.93 -13.21
CA PRO A 40 -17.37 -20.67 -12.58
C PRO A 40 -16.58 -20.98 -11.31
N ALA A 41 -15.38 -20.43 -11.21
CA ALA A 41 -14.63 -20.48 -9.96
C ALA A 41 -15.51 -19.90 -8.87
N ALA A 42 -15.53 -20.56 -7.69
CA ALA A 42 -16.25 -20.02 -6.54
C ALA A 42 -15.86 -18.53 -6.42
N ARG A 43 -16.86 -17.64 -6.47
CA ARG A 43 -16.62 -16.20 -6.28
C ARG A 43 -15.92 -16.05 -4.94
N GLN A 44 -14.62 -15.82 -4.96
CA GLN A 44 -13.94 -15.31 -3.81
C GLN A 44 -14.49 -13.89 -3.59
N SER A 45 -15.20 -13.70 -2.50
CA SER A 45 -15.57 -12.35 -2.10
C SER A 45 -14.27 -11.63 -1.78
N MET A 46 -13.84 -10.75 -2.66
CA MET A 46 -12.76 -9.82 -2.35
C MET A 46 -13.27 -8.92 -1.23
N ASN A 47 -12.67 -9.02 -0.06
CA ASN A 47 -12.95 -8.09 1.01
C ASN A 47 -12.52 -6.70 0.53
N ALA A 48 -13.39 -5.70 0.72
CA ALA A 48 -13.03 -4.34 0.40
C ALA A 48 -11.74 -3.95 1.14
N PRO A 49 -10.73 -3.41 0.45
CA PRO A 49 -9.54 -2.90 1.12
C PRO A 49 -9.93 -1.82 2.13
N ARG A 50 -9.20 -1.76 3.24
CA ARG A 50 -9.53 -0.84 4.34
C ARG A 50 -9.55 0.60 3.86
N ASN A 51 -10.63 1.33 4.21
CA ASN A 51 -10.87 2.74 3.88
C ASN A 51 -10.99 3.03 2.37
N MET A 52 -11.22 2.01 1.53
CA MET A 52 -11.42 2.19 0.10
C MET A 52 -12.87 2.03 -0.30
N VAL A 53 -13.26 2.75 -1.34
CA VAL A 53 -14.56 2.66 -2.03
C VAL A 53 -14.34 2.08 -3.41
N TYR A 54 -15.27 1.22 -3.83
CA TYR A 54 -15.25 0.69 -5.18
C TYR A 54 -15.86 1.69 -6.15
N ILE A 55 -15.09 2.07 -7.16
CA ILE A 55 -15.52 2.91 -8.28
C ILE A 55 -15.93 1.98 -9.42
N GLN A 56 -17.21 2.08 -9.82
CA GLN A 56 -17.77 1.26 -10.88
C GLN A 56 -17.09 1.54 -12.23
N PRO A 57 -16.92 0.54 -13.10
CA PRO A 57 -16.41 0.78 -14.44
C PRO A 57 -17.37 1.65 -15.24
N GLY A 58 -16.85 2.48 -16.12
CA GLY A 58 -17.67 3.34 -16.96
C GLY A 58 -16.88 4.11 -17.97
N THR A 59 -17.60 4.90 -18.77
CA THR A 59 -17.02 5.76 -19.80
C THR A 59 -17.42 7.20 -19.52
N PHE A 60 -16.49 8.12 -19.64
CA PHE A 60 -16.73 9.54 -19.40
C PHE A 60 -15.93 10.41 -20.38
N HIS A 61 -16.28 11.68 -20.47
CA HIS A 61 -15.54 12.68 -21.21
C HIS A 61 -14.57 13.37 -20.25
N MET A 62 -13.28 13.10 -20.48
CA MET A 62 -12.18 13.68 -19.74
C MET A 62 -11.75 15.00 -20.37
N GLY A 63 -11.48 16.01 -19.55
CA GLY A 63 -11.02 17.30 -19.99
C GLY A 63 -11.96 18.46 -19.61
N PRO A 64 -11.73 19.67 -20.13
CA PRO A 64 -12.51 20.84 -19.78
C PRO A 64 -13.99 20.66 -20.17
N SER A 65 -14.88 21.25 -19.38
CA SER A 65 -16.31 21.29 -19.70
C SER A 65 -16.59 22.32 -20.80
N ASP A 66 -17.76 22.23 -21.45
CA ASP A 66 -18.20 23.19 -22.46
C ASP A 66 -18.33 24.62 -21.90
N GLU A 67 -18.29 24.78 -20.58
CA GLU A 67 -18.41 26.03 -19.85
C GLU A 67 -17.06 26.59 -19.35
N ASP A 68 -15.96 26.07 -19.89
CA ASP A 68 -14.63 26.63 -19.61
C ASP A 68 -14.52 28.02 -20.24
N VAL A 69 -14.73 29.03 -19.42
CA VAL A 69 -14.70 30.46 -19.82
C VAL A 69 -13.36 30.87 -20.41
N THR A 70 -12.29 30.16 -20.06
CA THR A 70 -10.94 30.47 -20.55
C THR A 70 -10.67 29.98 -21.97
N TYR A 71 -11.61 29.21 -22.57
CA TYR A 71 -11.49 28.62 -23.90
C TYR A 71 -10.08 28.04 -24.19
N ASN A 72 -9.57 27.27 -23.26
CA ASN A 72 -8.23 26.73 -23.36
C ASN A 72 -8.24 25.56 -24.37
N TYR A 73 -8.25 25.87 -25.67
CA TYR A 73 -8.26 24.90 -26.77
C TYR A 73 -7.05 23.95 -26.81
N THR A 74 -6.14 24.06 -25.85
CA THR A 74 -4.96 23.22 -25.72
C THR A 74 -5.28 21.78 -25.31
N SER A 75 -6.41 21.55 -24.62
CA SER A 75 -6.85 20.19 -24.28
C SER A 75 -8.29 19.97 -24.75
N ARG A 76 -8.45 19.03 -25.70
CA ARG A 76 -9.77 18.61 -26.19
C ARG A 76 -10.37 17.55 -25.30
N ASN A 77 -11.68 17.58 -25.11
CA ASN A 77 -12.41 16.51 -24.48
C ASN A 77 -12.15 15.18 -25.18
N ARG A 78 -11.83 14.15 -24.40
CA ARG A 78 -11.60 12.79 -24.89
C ARG A 78 -12.52 11.83 -24.16
N GLN A 79 -13.15 10.95 -24.91
CA GLN A 79 -13.91 9.86 -24.32
C GLN A 79 -12.95 8.77 -23.84
N VAL A 80 -13.02 8.45 -22.55
CA VAL A 80 -12.14 7.46 -21.90
C VAL A 80 -13.01 6.46 -21.16
N SER A 81 -12.70 5.17 -21.34
CA SER A 81 -13.32 4.07 -20.60
C SER A 81 -12.39 3.66 -19.46
N ILE A 82 -12.93 3.61 -18.26
CA ILE A 82 -12.21 3.26 -17.04
C ILE A 82 -12.72 1.91 -16.52
N PRO A 83 -11.84 0.93 -16.26
CA PRO A 83 -12.23 -0.29 -15.55
C PRO A 83 -12.60 0.03 -14.11
N GLY A 84 -13.35 -0.87 -13.46
CA GLY A 84 -13.64 -0.72 -12.03
C GLY A 84 -12.37 -0.83 -11.20
N PHE A 85 -12.25 0.00 -10.16
CA PHE A 85 -11.09 0.05 -9.27
C PHE A 85 -11.47 0.46 -7.86
N TRP A 86 -10.58 0.19 -6.91
CA TRP A 86 -10.69 0.67 -5.54
C TRP A 86 -9.91 1.96 -5.37
N MET A 87 -10.50 2.92 -4.67
CA MET A 87 -9.88 4.20 -4.37
C MET A 87 -10.10 4.55 -2.89
N ASP A 88 -9.10 5.17 -2.25
CA ASP A 88 -9.27 5.67 -0.89
C ASP A 88 -10.43 6.67 -0.83
N ALA A 89 -11.28 6.54 0.18
CA ALA A 89 -12.47 7.39 0.36
C ALA A 89 -12.12 8.83 0.73
N THR A 90 -10.94 9.01 1.32
CA THR A 90 -10.39 10.30 1.76
C THR A 90 -8.92 10.38 1.38
N GLU A 91 -8.38 11.57 1.42
CA GLU A 91 -6.93 11.78 1.31
C GLU A 91 -6.19 11.05 2.44
N ILE A 92 -4.94 10.67 2.18
CA ILE A 92 -4.09 10.05 3.19
C ILE A 92 -3.81 11.05 4.31
N THR A 93 -4.11 10.64 5.53
CA THR A 93 -3.98 11.50 6.71
C THR A 93 -2.55 11.53 7.25
N ASN A 94 -2.24 12.54 8.07
CA ASN A 94 -0.98 12.58 8.81
C ASN A 94 -0.78 11.33 9.68
N ASN A 95 -1.86 10.78 10.27
CA ASN A 95 -1.81 9.54 11.04
C ASN A 95 -1.40 8.35 10.19
N ASP A 96 -1.96 8.20 8.99
CA ASP A 96 -1.62 7.10 8.09
C ASP A 96 -0.17 7.19 7.63
N TYR A 97 0.25 8.39 7.23
CA TYR A 97 1.63 8.59 6.79
C TYR A 97 2.64 8.44 7.94
N ARG A 98 2.29 8.83 9.17
CA ARG A 98 3.13 8.59 10.37
C ARG A 98 3.32 7.10 10.66
N GLN A 99 2.35 6.24 10.35
CA GLN A 99 2.55 4.79 10.48
C GLN A 99 3.69 4.32 9.58
N PHE A 100 3.76 4.81 8.35
CA PHE A 100 4.86 4.51 7.44
C PHE A 100 6.20 5.01 7.98
N VAL A 101 6.26 6.26 8.40
CA VAL A 101 7.49 6.85 8.98
C VAL A 101 7.95 6.09 10.21
N THR A 102 7.03 5.73 11.09
CA THR A 102 7.30 4.95 12.29
C THR A 102 7.81 3.54 11.94
N TRP A 103 7.17 2.90 10.96
CA TRP A 103 7.59 1.57 10.50
C TRP A 103 9.03 1.58 9.97
N VAL A 104 9.39 2.59 9.18
CA VAL A 104 10.78 2.74 8.66
C VAL A 104 11.75 3.03 9.80
N ARG A 105 11.41 3.93 10.72
CA ARG A 105 12.23 4.22 11.91
C ARG A 105 12.50 2.95 12.73
N ASP A 106 11.46 2.19 13.00
CA ASP A 106 11.55 0.98 13.82
C ASP A 106 12.33 -0.14 13.11
N SER A 107 12.20 -0.23 11.80
CA SER A 107 12.99 -1.14 10.96
C SER A 107 14.48 -0.78 11.01
N LEU A 108 14.82 0.51 10.90
CA LEU A 108 16.21 0.99 11.02
C LEU A 108 16.74 0.81 12.43
N ALA A 109 15.93 1.10 13.46
CA ALA A 109 16.30 0.87 14.85
C ALA A 109 16.64 -0.61 15.12
N PHE A 110 15.84 -1.53 14.56
CA PHE A 110 16.12 -2.96 14.65
C PHE A 110 17.46 -3.32 14.02
N LYS A 111 17.76 -2.79 12.84
CA LYS A 111 19.04 -3.03 12.14
C LYS A 111 20.24 -2.52 12.94
N ILE A 112 20.13 -1.37 13.60
CA ILE A 112 21.19 -0.82 14.45
C ILE A 112 21.40 -1.69 15.70
N LEU A 113 20.32 -2.11 16.35
CA LEU A 113 20.40 -2.81 17.63
C LEU A 113 20.80 -4.28 17.48
N TYR A 114 20.41 -4.93 16.40
CA TYR A 114 20.56 -6.37 16.20
C TYR A 114 21.34 -6.75 14.93
N GLY A 115 21.59 -5.81 14.04
CA GLY A 115 22.28 -5.96 12.77
C GLY A 115 23.67 -5.31 12.77
N GLN A 116 24.15 -5.02 11.58
CA GLN A 116 25.48 -4.41 11.35
C GLN A 116 25.41 -2.89 11.09
N GLY A 117 24.29 -2.23 11.41
CA GLY A 117 24.08 -0.80 11.20
C GLY A 117 23.30 -0.44 9.93
N ILE A 118 23.01 0.87 9.74
CA ILE A 118 22.16 1.37 8.66
C ILE A 118 22.81 1.24 7.28
N ASN A 119 24.14 1.35 7.22
CA ASN A 119 24.89 1.54 5.97
C ASN A 119 25.46 0.25 5.39
N ASN A 120 25.02 -0.92 5.84
CA ASN A 120 25.49 -2.17 5.26
C ASN A 120 24.63 -2.55 4.02
N PRO A 121 25.15 -2.43 2.79
CA PRO A 121 24.41 -2.75 1.58
C PRO A 121 24.09 -4.25 1.45
N ASP A 122 24.82 -5.10 2.17
CA ASP A 122 24.65 -6.55 2.17
C ASP A 122 23.72 -7.05 3.28
N ASP A 123 23.11 -6.14 4.05
CA ASP A 123 22.21 -6.51 5.14
C ASP A 123 20.86 -7.01 4.60
N THR A 124 20.79 -8.31 4.42
CA THR A 124 19.57 -9.05 4.04
C THR A 124 18.74 -9.47 5.25
N MET A 125 19.06 -8.95 6.44
CA MET A 125 18.41 -9.34 7.68
C MET A 125 16.92 -8.98 7.69
N ALA A 126 16.06 -9.98 7.76
CA ALA A 126 14.64 -9.79 7.90
C ALA A 126 14.29 -9.21 9.27
N VAL A 127 13.47 -8.16 9.29
CA VAL A 127 13.05 -7.50 10.53
C VAL A 127 12.14 -8.41 11.35
N ASP A 128 12.54 -8.73 12.56
CA ASP A 128 11.71 -9.46 13.52
C ASP A 128 10.83 -8.47 14.32
N TRP A 129 9.60 -8.30 13.87
CA TRP A 129 8.63 -7.37 14.45
C TRP A 129 8.25 -7.68 15.91
N LYS A 130 8.47 -8.91 16.39
CA LYS A 130 8.27 -9.24 17.81
C LYS A 130 9.37 -8.61 18.66
N LYS A 131 10.60 -8.64 18.18
CA LYS A 131 11.72 -7.96 18.84
C LYS A 131 11.58 -6.46 18.76
N VAL A 132 11.14 -5.92 17.61
CA VAL A 132 10.85 -4.49 17.45
C VAL A 132 9.83 -4.02 18.51
N ALA A 133 8.73 -4.74 18.67
CA ALA A 133 7.70 -4.41 19.67
C ALA A 133 8.22 -4.49 21.12
N ALA A 134 9.28 -5.24 21.37
CA ALA A 134 9.90 -5.40 22.67
C ALA A 134 11.01 -4.35 22.96
N ILE A 135 11.35 -3.49 21.99
CA ILE A 135 12.36 -2.43 22.17
C ILE A 135 11.85 -1.45 23.23
N LYS A 136 12.60 -1.35 24.33
CA LYS A 136 12.39 -0.33 25.33
C LYS A 136 13.16 0.93 24.94
N TRP A 137 12.46 2.02 24.76
CA TRP A 137 13.04 3.33 24.42
C TRP A 137 13.62 4.03 25.68
N ASP A 138 14.55 3.37 26.37
CA ASP A 138 15.26 3.91 27.49
C ASP A 138 16.51 4.71 27.06
N LYS A 139 17.18 5.36 28.03
CA LYS A 139 18.36 6.17 27.73
C LYS A 139 19.46 5.39 27.06
N SER A 140 19.68 4.14 27.47
CA SER A 140 20.74 3.29 26.92
C SER A 140 20.46 2.87 25.47
N THR A 141 19.21 2.61 25.15
CA THR A 141 18.76 2.30 23.79
C THR A 141 18.83 3.54 22.89
N VAL A 142 18.42 4.70 23.40
CA VAL A 142 18.50 5.97 22.68
C VAL A 142 19.96 6.33 22.37
N GLU A 143 20.91 6.05 23.28
CA GLU A 143 22.33 6.26 23.02
C GLU A 143 22.84 5.34 21.89
N LYS A 144 22.46 4.07 21.88
CA LYS A 144 22.79 3.13 20.77
C LYS A 144 22.19 3.57 19.45
N LEU A 145 20.99 4.14 19.49
CA LEU A 145 20.27 4.68 18.32
C LEU A 145 20.70 6.12 17.97
N ASN A 146 21.78 6.63 18.58
CA ASN A 146 22.25 7.99 18.31
C ASN A 146 22.62 8.23 16.84
N GLU A 147 22.90 7.14 16.12
CA GLU A 147 23.09 7.18 14.66
C GLU A 147 21.85 7.67 13.90
N LEU A 148 20.65 7.42 14.41
CA LEU A 148 19.36 7.91 13.81
C LEU A 148 19.05 9.36 14.20
N ASN A 149 19.75 9.92 15.15
CA ASN A 149 19.48 11.24 15.67
C ASN A 149 20.29 12.31 14.94
N LEU A 150 19.85 13.54 15.07
CA LEU A 150 20.59 14.73 14.63
C LEU A 150 21.97 14.78 15.30
N ALA A 151 22.95 15.31 14.58
CA ALA A 151 24.25 15.59 15.15
C ALA A 151 24.12 16.49 16.40
N PRO A 152 24.98 16.34 17.42
CA PRO A 152 24.86 17.10 18.68
C PRO A 152 24.73 18.61 18.47
N ASP A 153 25.44 19.15 17.48
CA ASP A 153 25.47 20.58 17.17
C ASP A 153 24.13 21.09 16.58
N ASN A 154 23.32 20.21 16.02
CA ASN A 154 22.03 20.55 15.42
C ASN A 154 20.82 20.26 16.32
N ARG A 155 21.08 19.83 17.57
CA ARG A 155 20.02 19.48 18.51
C ARG A 155 19.49 20.69 19.25
N LEU A 156 18.16 20.84 19.26
CA LEU A 156 17.49 21.84 20.10
C LEU A 156 17.59 21.42 21.56
N TYR A 157 18.19 22.26 22.39
CA TYR A 157 18.36 22.03 23.84
C TYR A 157 19.04 20.70 24.19
N GLY A 158 19.92 20.19 23.32
CA GLY A 158 20.65 18.93 23.55
C GLY A 158 19.79 17.66 23.56
N ARG A 159 18.53 17.74 23.16
CA ARG A 159 17.64 16.57 23.09
C ARG A 159 17.96 15.71 21.87
N PRO A 160 17.93 14.37 22.02
CA PRO A 160 18.10 13.46 20.88
C PRO A 160 16.83 13.52 20.01
N ASP A 161 16.87 14.35 18.98
CA ASP A 161 15.80 14.45 17.97
C ASP A 161 16.16 13.60 16.76
N LEU A 162 15.18 12.91 16.22
CA LEU A 162 15.31 12.05 15.04
C LEU A 162 15.73 12.89 13.82
N ASP A 163 16.73 12.40 13.08
CA ASP A 163 17.17 13.03 11.84
C ASP A 163 16.29 12.60 10.65
N PRO A 164 15.48 13.50 10.10
CA PRO A 164 14.60 13.19 8.97
C PRO A 164 15.36 12.68 7.74
N GLU A 165 16.60 13.12 7.54
CA GLU A 165 17.44 12.76 6.39
C GLU A 165 17.89 11.29 6.41
N LYS A 166 17.91 10.67 7.59
CA LYS A 166 18.31 9.27 7.77
C LYS A 166 17.15 8.29 7.61
N LEU A 167 15.91 8.80 7.55
CA LEU A 167 14.75 7.98 7.31
C LEU A 167 14.61 7.63 5.84
N VAL A 168 15.34 6.60 5.44
CA VAL A 168 15.38 6.12 4.05
C VAL A 168 14.63 4.80 3.96
N TYR A 169 13.71 4.72 3.00
CA TYR A 169 12.99 3.51 2.66
C TYR A 169 13.56 2.91 1.37
N HIS A 170 13.93 1.65 1.44
CA HIS A 170 14.47 0.90 0.30
C HIS A 170 13.32 0.25 -0.47
N ILE A 171 13.16 0.63 -1.74
CA ILE A 171 12.15 0.09 -2.64
C ILE A 171 12.85 -0.85 -3.60
N GLU A 172 12.37 -2.09 -3.67
CA GLU A 172 12.80 -3.07 -4.66
C GLU A 172 11.60 -3.51 -5.49
N TYR A 173 11.69 -3.36 -6.80
CA TYR A 173 10.65 -3.82 -7.71
C TYR A 173 11.25 -4.34 -9.02
N PRO A 174 10.61 -5.33 -9.66
CA PRO A 174 11.05 -5.80 -10.96
C PRO A 174 10.67 -4.80 -12.05
N ASP A 175 11.63 -4.41 -12.88
CA ASP A 175 11.36 -3.66 -14.10
C ASP A 175 10.84 -4.60 -15.19
N LEU A 176 9.53 -4.79 -15.20
CA LEU A 176 8.85 -5.66 -16.14
C LEU A 176 8.96 -5.14 -17.59
N LYS A 177 9.12 -3.82 -17.79
CA LYS A 177 9.27 -3.24 -19.13
C LYS A 177 10.63 -3.61 -19.71
N GLU A 178 11.67 -3.51 -18.89
CA GLU A 178 13.02 -3.90 -19.31
C GLU A 178 13.10 -5.42 -19.49
N ALA A 179 12.53 -6.19 -18.57
CA ALA A 179 12.49 -7.65 -18.67
C ALA A 179 11.73 -8.16 -19.90
N ALA A 180 10.70 -7.45 -20.35
CA ALA A 180 9.87 -7.83 -21.49
C ALA A 180 10.50 -7.51 -22.86
N LYS A 181 11.64 -6.83 -22.92
CA LYS A 181 12.32 -6.55 -24.17
C LYS A 181 12.80 -7.85 -24.83
N ARG A 182 12.70 -7.93 -26.15
CA ARG A 182 13.10 -9.12 -26.91
C ARG A 182 14.57 -9.51 -26.69
N GLU A 183 15.42 -8.52 -26.48
CA GLU A 183 16.86 -8.68 -26.19
C GLU A 183 17.12 -9.42 -24.87
N ASN A 184 16.21 -9.28 -23.93
CA ASN A 184 16.29 -9.83 -22.58
C ASN A 184 15.51 -11.16 -22.44
N ALA A 185 14.97 -11.68 -23.54
CA ALA A 185 14.22 -12.93 -23.54
C ALA A 185 15.07 -14.09 -23.02
N GLY A 186 14.57 -14.78 -21.99
CA GLY A 186 15.27 -15.92 -21.36
C GLY A 186 16.18 -15.55 -20.19
N LEU A 187 16.39 -14.26 -19.91
CA LEU A 187 17.12 -13.84 -18.71
C LEU A 187 16.22 -13.94 -17.47
N PRO A 188 16.78 -14.33 -16.30
CA PRO A 188 15.98 -14.42 -15.08
C PRO A 188 15.55 -13.03 -14.59
N LEU A 189 14.32 -12.94 -14.07
CA LEU A 189 13.70 -11.68 -13.59
C LEU A 189 14.54 -10.96 -12.52
N LYS A 190 15.32 -11.69 -11.73
CA LYS A 190 16.23 -11.14 -10.71
C LYS A 190 17.25 -10.13 -11.28
N ASN A 191 17.58 -10.22 -12.57
CA ASN A 191 18.53 -9.31 -13.22
C ASN A 191 17.91 -7.92 -13.48
N PHE A 192 16.60 -7.80 -13.38
CA PHE A 192 15.83 -6.59 -13.67
C PHE A 192 15.20 -5.98 -12.40
N ILE A 193 15.75 -6.29 -11.23
CA ILE A 193 15.33 -5.68 -9.98
C ILE A 193 15.95 -4.29 -9.86
N VAL A 194 15.09 -3.29 -9.84
CA VAL A 194 15.48 -1.90 -9.58
C VAL A 194 15.43 -1.66 -8.08
N LYS A 195 16.55 -1.20 -7.53
CA LYS A 195 16.67 -0.77 -6.14
C LYS A 195 16.66 0.75 -6.10
N ARG A 196 15.85 1.33 -5.25
CA ARG A 196 15.75 2.78 -5.08
C ARG A 196 15.63 3.13 -3.62
N ASP A 197 16.45 4.07 -3.19
CA ASP A 197 16.41 4.64 -1.86
C ASP A 197 15.60 5.95 -1.88
N GLN A 198 14.61 6.05 -0.99
CA GLN A 198 13.76 7.21 -0.91
C GLN A 198 13.70 7.74 0.52
N LYS A 199 14.12 8.99 0.71
CA LYS A 199 13.87 9.74 1.95
C LYS A 199 12.37 9.97 2.09
N ILE A 200 11.81 9.59 3.23
CA ILE A 200 10.36 9.49 3.38
C ILE A 200 9.76 10.59 4.25
N TYR A 201 10.55 11.33 5.00
CA TYR A 201 10.01 12.35 5.90
C TYR A 201 9.43 13.51 5.10
N PRO A 202 8.19 13.97 5.41
CA PRO A 202 7.57 15.08 4.70
C PRO A 202 8.33 16.39 4.90
N ASP A 203 8.23 17.28 3.95
CA ASP A 203 8.74 18.66 4.12
C ASP A 203 7.82 19.43 5.08
N THR A 204 8.30 19.66 6.29
CA THR A 204 7.54 20.34 7.33
C THR A 204 7.52 21.87 7.20
N LEU A 205 8.29 22.43 6.25
CA LEU A 205 8.40 23.88 6.04
C LEU A 205 7.43 24.40 4.97
N VAL A 206 6.63 23.55 4.35
CA VAL A 206 5.69 23.90 3.27
C VAL A 206 4.77 25.04 3.70
N TRP A 207 4.13 24.93 4.85
CA TRP A 207 3.24 25.95 5.38
C TRP A 207 3.94 27.30 5.61
N MET A 208 5.18 27.27 6.06
CA MET A 208 5.96 28.51 6.27
C MET A 208 6.35 29.19 4.96
N ARG A 209 6.62 28.41 3.90
CA ARG A 209 6.94 28.96 2.59
C ARG A 209 5.75 29.60 1.91
N ASP A 210 4.59 28.93 1.96
CA ASP A 210 3.39 29.37 1.28
C ASP A 210 2.65 30.48 2.05
N PHE A 211 2.78 30.48 3.38
CA PHE A 211 2.11 31.42 4.28
C PHE A 211 3.11 32.13 5.20
N SER A 212 4.08 32.82 4.60
CA SER A 212 5.19 33.48 5.31
C SER A 212 4.77 34.53 6.36
N TYR A 213 3.55 35.06 6.25
CA TYR A 213 3.00 36.04 7.19
C TYR A 213 2.25 35.41 8.38
N SER A 214 2.10 34.11 8.41
CA SER A 214 1.29 33.38 9.41
C SER A 214 2.14 32.77 10.51
N TYR A 215 3.08 33.49 11.07
CA TYR A 215 4.07 32.99 12.06
C TYR A 215 3.46 32.35 13.31
N ASN A 216 2.25 32.73 13.69
CA ASN A 216 1.58 32.24 14.89
C ASN A 216 0.48 31.20 14.61
N GLU A 217 0.21 30.90 13.33
CA GLU A 217 -0.78 29.90 12.99
C GLU A 217 -0.33 28.51 13.44
N PRO A 218 -1.17 27.73 14.16
CA PRO A 218 -0.81 26.41 14.63
C PRO A 218 -0.39 25.45 13.51
N MET A 219 -0.96 25.61 12.30
CA MET A 219 -0.65 24.80 11.14
C MET A 219 0.76 25.02 10.60
N THR A 220 1.38 26.19 10.82
CA THR A 220 2.75 26.46 10.40
C THR A 220 3.78 25.76 11.28
N LYS A 221 3.38 25.37 12.50
CA LYS A 221 4.25 24.70 13.45
C LYS A 221 3.76 23.28 13.70
N ARG A 222 4.62 22.31 13.46
CA ARG A 222 4.38 20.90 13.80
C ARG A 222 3.13 20.27 13.18
N TYR A 223 2.65 20.75 12.04
CA TYR A 223 1.46 20.20 11.38
C TYR A 223 1.52 18.68 11.24
N PHE A 224 2.64 18.14 10.78
CA PHE A 224 2.80 16.69 10.61
C PHE A 224 2.87 15.93 11.95
N SER A 225 3.51 16.49 12.97
CA SER A 225 3.78 15.78 14.22
C SER A 225 2.72 15.97 15.30
N HIS A 226 1.93 17.05 15.24
CA HIS A 226 0.98 17.37 16.30
C HIS A 226 -0.28 16.49 16.22
N PRO A 227 -0.74 15.90 17.34
CA PRO A 227 -1.90 15.00 17.36
C PRO A 227 -3.20 15.63 16.86
N ALA A 228 -3.40 16.93 17.09
CA ALA A 228 -4.61 17.66 16.68
C ALA A 228 -4.83 17.60 15.16
N PHE A 229 -3.75 17.53 14.36
CA PHE A 229 -3.82 17.43 12.90
C PHE A 229 -3.70 15.99 12.39
N GLY A 230 -3.85 15.01 13.27
CA GLY A 230 -3.67 13.59 12.92
C GLY A 230 -4.57 13.11 11.79
N ASN A 231 -5.82 13.57 11.77
CA ASN A 231 -6.82 13.18 10.77
C ASN A 231 -6.91 14.18 9.60
N TYR A 232 -6.04 15.18 9.55
CA TYR A 232 -5.92 16.09 8.43
C TYR A 232 -5.04 15.46 7.34
N PRO A 233 -5.22 15.86 6.05
CA PRO A 233 -4.42 15.37 4.95
C PRO A 233 -2.93 15.60 5.18
N VAL A 234 -2.09 14.65 4.79
CA VAL A 234 -0.64 14.85 4.84
C VAL A 234 -0.20 15.87 3.79
N VAL A 235 0.65 16.80 4.19
CA VAL A 235 1.19 17.87 3.34
C VAL A 235 2.71 17.81 3.33
N GLY A 236 3.34 18.32 2.28
CA GLY A 236 4.80 18.30 2.12
C GLY A 236 5.36 16.96 1.62
N VAL A 237 4.52 16.14 1.01
CA VAL A 237 4.90 14.86 0.41
C VAL A 237 5.05 15.02 -1.10
N ASN A 238 6.21 14.67 -1.65
CA ASN A 238 6.43 14.67 -3.09
C ASN A 238 5.96 13.36 -3.75
N TRP A 239 5.89 13.33 -5.08
CA TRP A 239 5.44 12.17 -5.85
C TRP A 239 6.21 10.88 -5.53
N LYS A 240 7.55 10.97 -5.38
CA LYS A 240 8.38 9.79 -5.06
C LYS A 240 8.09 9.24 -3.67
N GLN A 241 7.84 10.12 -2.71
CA GLN A 241 7.45 9.75 -1.34
C GLN A 241 6.06 9.11 -1.31
N ALA A 242 5.11 9.64 -2.09
CA ALA A 242 3.78 9.06 -2.24
C ALA A 242 3.84 7.66 -2.86
N MET A 243 4.68 7.45 -3.89
CA MET A 243 4.93 6.13 -4.47
C MET A 243 5.56 5.16 -3.47
N ALA A 244 6.51 5.64 -2.65
CA ALA A 244 7.12 4.84 -1.59
C ALA A 244 6.08 4.40 -0.54
N PHE A 245 5.16 5.29 -0.17
CA PHE A 245 4.05 4.98 0.71
C PHE A 245 3.12 3.91 0.12
N CYS A 246 2.76 4.02 -1.17
CA CYS A 246 1.96 3.01 -1.86
C CYS A 246 2.64 1.64 -1.85
N HIS A 247 3.93 1.59 -2.17
CA HIS A 247 4.72 0.36 -2.14
C HIS A 247 4.77 -0.26 -0.74
N TRP A 248 5.02 0.55 0.30
CA TRP A 248 4.99 0.08 1.70
C TRP A 248 3.62 -0.48 2.08
N ARG A 249 2.54 0.21 1.71
CA ARG A 249 1.17 -0.22 1.99
C ARG A 249 0.86 -1.57 1.33
N SER A 250 1.29 -1.76 0.06
CA SER A 250 1.20 -3.05 -0.65
C SER A 250 1.94 -4.14 0.09
N HIS A 251 3.17 -3.87 0.51
CA HIS A 251 4.00 -4.82 1.25
C HIS A 251 3.34 -5.26 2.57
N ILE A 252 2.80 -4.33 3.35
CA ILE A 252 2.11 -4.64 4.62
C ILE A 252 0.85 -5.46 4.38
N GLN A 253 0.02 -5.06 3.40
CA GLN A 253 -1.21 -5.77 3.06
C GLN A 253 -0.93 -7.19 2.58
N ASN A 254 -0.02 -7.35 1.63
CA ASN A 254 0.32 -8.65 1.06
C ASN A 254 0.97 -9.58 2.10
N SER A 255 1.86 -9.06 2.95
CA SER A 255 2.41 -9.83 4.08
C SER A 255 1.34 -10.28 5.07
N TYR A 256 0.28 -9.51 5.27
CA TYR A 256 -0.85 -9.91 6.10
C TYR A 256 -1.67 -11.03 5.43
N LEU A 257 -1.98 -10.88 4.13
CA LEU A 257 -2.75 -11.86 3.36
C LEU A 257 -2.02 -13.19 3.26
N GLU A 258 -0.72 -13.19 3.00
CA GLU A 258 0.13 -14.39 2.98
C GLU A 258 0.10 -15.14 4.32
N ARG A 259 0.24 -14.42 5.44
CA ARG A 259 0.14 -15.02 6.78
C ARG A 259 -1.23 -15.66 7.03
N LYS A 260 -2.29 -15.11 6.42
CA LYS A 260 -3.65 -15.64 6.48
C LYS A 260 -3.93 -16.72 5.43
N LYS A 261 -2.96 -17.03 4.57
CA LYS A 261 -3.11 -17.94 3.41
C LYS A 261 -4.25 -17.51 2.47
N MET A 262 -4.44 -16.21 2.34
CA MET A 262 -5.37 -15.58 1.41
C MET A 262 -4.64 -15.21 0.11
N ALA A 263 -5.39 -15.02 -0.96
CA ALA A 263 -4.81 -14.56 -2.21
C ALA A 263 -4.19 -13.16 -2.04
N VAL A 264 -3.01 -12.96 -2.59
CA VAL A 264 -2.33 -11.67 -2.65
C VAL A 264 -3.10 -10.75 -3.58
N GLU A 265 -3.29 -9.51 -3.18
CA GLU A 265 -3.98 -8.49 -3.94
C GLU A 265 -3.00 -7.70 -4.82
N GLY A 266 -3.54 -6.94 -5.78
CA GLY A 266 -2.74 -6.03 -6.60
C GLY A 266 -2.14 -4.89 -5.77
N ASP A 267 -1.04 -4.33 -6.28
CA ASP A 267 -0.33 -3.27 -5.58
C ASP A 267 -1.11 -1.95 -5.54
N TYR A 268 -1.01 -1.26 -4.41
CA TYR A 268 -1.46 0.12 -4.28
C TYR A 268 -0.56 1.03 -5.14
N ARG A 269 -1.20 1.97 -5.82
CA ARG A 269 -0.53 2.95 -6.65
C ARG A 269 -1.27 4.28 -6.62
N LEU A 270 -0.64 5.32 -7.07
CA LEU A 270 -1.34 6.57 -7.34
C LEU A 270 -2.32 6.37 -8.52
N PRO A 271 -3.51 6.98 -8.47
CA PRO A 271 -4.44 6.94 -9.59
C PRO A 271 -3.83 7.64 -10.81
N SER A 272 -4.21 7.18 -11.99
CA SER A 272 -3.96 7.93 -13.21
C SER A 272 -4.84 9.20 -13.23
N GLU A 273 -4.49 10.18 -14.06
CA GLU A 273 -5.27 11.39 -14.24
C GLU A 273 -6.74 11.07 -14.62
N ALA A 274 -6.93 10.12 -15.51
CA ALA A 274 -8.27 9.70 -15.94
C ALA A 274 -9.07 9.03 -14.81
N GLU A 275 -8.46 8.17 -14.01
CA GLU A 275 -9.10 7.53 -12.85
C GLU A 275 -9.49 8.58 -11.80
N TRP A 276 -8.56 9.52 -11.53
CA TRP A 276 -8.80 10.59 -10.57
C TRP A 276 -9.95 11.49 -11.00
N GLU A 277 -9.97 11.95 -12.25
CA GLU A 277 -11.02 12.81 -12.78
C GLU A 277 -12.35 12.08 -12.83
N TYR A 278 -12.38 10.81 -13.26
CA TYR A 278 -13.58 9.99 -13.26
C TYR A 278 -14.22 9.85 -11.87
N ALA A 279 -13.39 9.55 -10.86
CA ALA A 279 -13.84 9.45 -9.48
C ALA A 279 -14.34 10.79 -8.94
N ALA A 280 -13.62 11.90 -9.21
CA ALA A 280 -13.97 13.23 -8.76
C ALA A 280 -15.30 13.71 -9.37
N ARG A 281 -15.58 13.36 -10.64
CA ARG A 281 -16.86 13.72 -11.30
C ARG A 281 -18.06 12.96 -10.73
N GLY A 282 -17.86 11.80 -10.11
CA GLY A 282 -18.93 11.04 -9.46
C GLY A 282 -20.10 10.69 -10.39
N GLY A 283 -19.83 10.36 -11.66
CA GLY A 283 -20.84 10.03 -12.68
C GLY A 283 -21.52 11.24 -13.34
N ARG A 284 -21.11 12.47 -13.03
CA ARG A 284 -21.64 13.68 -13.66
C ARG A 284 -20.93 13.98 -14.97
N THR A 285 -21.67 14.27 -15.99
CA THR A 285 -21.17 14.65 -17.32
C THR A 285 -21.22 16.17 -17.49
N ASN A 286 -20.21 16.74 -18.13
CA ASN A 286 -20.12 18.16 -18.53
C ASN A 286 -20.33 19.19 -17.42
N SER A 287 -20.20 18.82 -16.16
CA SER A 287 -20.30 19.73 -15.03
C SER A 287 -18.95 20.41 -14.75
N MET A 288 -18.97 21.73 -14.52
CA MET A 288 -17.75 22.47 -14.15
C MET A 288 -17.19 21.99 -12.79
N PHE A 289 -18.07 21.74 -11.83
CA PHE A 289 -17.70 21.27 -10.50
C PHE A 289 -18.29 19.89 -10.17
N PRO A 290 -17.65 19.10 -9.29
CA PRO A 290 -18.10 17.76 -8.91
C PRO A 290 -19.52 17.71 -8.32
N TRP A 291 -19.96 18.79 -7.68
CA TRP A 291 -21.33 18.90 -7.13
C TRP A 291 -22.39 19.30 -8.16
N GLY A 292 -22.02 19.52 -9.43
CA GLY A 292 -22.95 19.79 -10.52
C GLY A 292 -23.52 21.22 -10.54
N SER A 293 -22.84 22.17 -9.94
CA SER A 293 -23.19 23.59 -9.96
C SER A 293 -22.21 24.37 -10.83
N TYR A 294 -22.62 25.54 -11.31
CA TYR A 294 -21.77 26.53 -11.97
C TYR A 294 -21.00 27.43 -10.97
N TYR A 295 -21.32 27.30 -9.69
CA TYR A 295 -20.74 28.13 -8.63
C TYR A 295 -19.77 27.30 -7.80
N THR A 296 -18.70 27.98 -7.32
CA THR A 296 -17.68 27.38 -6.46
C THR A 296 -18.19 26.92 -5.10
N ARG A 297 -19.38 27.36 -4.71
CA ARG A 297 -20.06 26.97 -3.46
C ARG A 297 -21.36 26.23 -3.73
N ASN A 298 -21.63 25.21 -2.97
CA ASN A 298 -22.91 24.52 -2.96
C ASN A 298 -23.97 25.40 -2.27
N LYS A 299 -25.27 25.23 -2.61
CA LYS A 299 -26.41 25.94 -1.99
C LYS A 299 -26.50 25.79 -0.46
N LYS A 300 -25.76 24.85 0.11
CA LYS A 300 -25.72 24.58 1.56
C LYS A 300 -24.54 25.22 2.29
N GLY A 301 -23.73 26.05 1.67
CA GLY A 301 -22.59 26.76 2.24
C GLY A 301 -21.29 26.49 1.56
#